data_fbc3d9327a286260a6f33df6d8baf276
#
_entry.id   fbc3d9327a286260a6f33df6d8baf276
#
_cell.length_a   1.000
_cell.length_b   1.000
_cell.length_c   1.000
_cell.angle_alpha   90.00
_cell.angle_beta   90.00
_cell.angle_gamma   90.00
#
_symmetry.space_group_name_H-M   'P 1'
#
loop_
_entity.id
_entity.type
_entity.pdbx_description
1 polymer ?
#
loop_
_entity_poly.entity_id
_entity_poly.type
_entity_poly.pdbx_seq_one_letter_code
_entity_poly.pdbx_strand_id
1 'polypeptide(L)'
;MARIVHCKKEAYDVYIGRPSKWGNPYKIGPDGTRAEVIAKYEEHVRTSIVLMRALPELRGKTLGCWCPPKPCHGDVLLKLLNEMGFE
;
A
#
# COMPACT_ATOMS: atom_id res chain seq x y z
N MET A 1 0.90 12.03 9.89
CA MET A 1 0.18 11.60 8.68
C MET A 1 1.03 10.62 7.89
N ALA A 2 0.44 9.50 7.49
CA ALA A 2 1.18 8.51 6.70
C ALA A 2 1.46 9.04 5.30
N ARG A 3 2.58 8.64 4.72
CA ARG A 3 2.95 9.05 3.36
C ARG A 3 3.75 7.95 2.69
N ILE A 4 3.82 8.01 1.35
CA ILE A 4 4.55 7.03 0.54
C ILE A 4 5.83 7.67 0.01
N VAL A 5 6.94 6.94 0.11
CA VAL A 5 8.22 7.38 -0.45
C VAL A 5 8.84 6.24 -1.26
N HIS A 6 9.77 6.60 -2.16
CA HIS A 6 10.53 5.59 -2.89
C HIS A 6 11.59 5.03 -1.94
N CYS A 7 11.57 3.71 -1.76
CA CYS A 7 12.40 3.05 -0.74
C CYS A 7 13.92 3.21 -0.97
N LYS A 8 14.34 3.54 -2.18
CA LYS A 8 15.76 3.77 -2.48
C LYS A 8 16.17 5.24 -2.40
N LYS A 9 15.22 6.15 -2.26
CA LYS A 9 15.51 7.60 -2.29
C LYS A 9 15.29 8.29 -0.96
N GLU A 10 14.44 7.75 -0.09
CA GLU A 10 14.14 8.34 1.20
C GLU A 10 14.02 7.27 2.26
N ALA A 11 14.31 7.64 3.50
CA ALA A 11 14.11 6.76 4.64
C ALA A 11 12.64 6.50 4.87
N TYR A 12 12.30 5.31 5.34
CA TYR A 12 10.92 4.90 5.60
C TYR A 12 10.84 4.09 6.89
N ASP A 13 9.62 4.02 7.44
CA ASP A 13 9.38 3.25 8.67
C ASP A 13 8.94 1.82 8.36
N VAL A 14 8.13 1.63 7.31
CA VAL A 14 7.56 0.34 6.94
C VAL A 14 7.74 0.11 5.45
N TYR A 15 8.33 -1.02 5.10
CA TYR A 15 8.43 -1.42 3.70
C TYR A 15 7.12 -2.11 3.29
N ILE A 16 6.48 -1.61 2.24
CA ILE A 16 5.19 -2.15 1.77
C ILE A 16 5.28 -2.87 0.43
N GLY A 17 6.50 -3.07 -0.09
CA GLY A 17 6.70 -3.86 -1.29
C GLY A 17 6.68 -5.36 -1.00
N ARG A 18 6.79 -6.17 -2.05
CA ARG A 18 6.94 -7.62 -1.88
C ARG A 18 8.32 -7.93 -1.31
N PRO A 19 8.45 -8.90 -0.42
CA PRO A 19 7.45 -9.89 0.01
C PRO A 19 6.71 -9.54 1.30
N SER A 20 6.67 -8.27 1.71
CA SER A 20 5.97 -7.91 2.95
C SER A 20 4.47 -8.24 2.87
N LYS A 21 3.82 -8.30 4.04
CA LYS A 21 2.37 -8.58 4.08
C LYS A 21 1.55 -7.49 3.37
N TRP A 22 2.13 -6.30 3.18
CA TRP A 22 1.48 -5.19 2.49
C TRP A 22 1.76 -5.19 0.99
N GLY A 23 2.58 -6.11 0.49
CA GLY A 23 2.90 -6.18 -0.92
C GLY A 23 1.70 -6.52 -1.78
N ASN A 24 1.65 -5.96 -2.98
CA ASN A 24 0.56 -6.27 -3.92
C ASN A 24 0.81 -7.65 -4.55
N PRO A 25 -0.09 -8.63 -4.33
CA PRO A 25 0.09 -9.95 -4.92
C PRO A 25 -0.15 -9.96 -6.43
N TYR A 26 -0.77 -8.91 -6.97
CA TYR A 26 -1.06 -8.82 -8.40
C TYR A 26 0.06 -8.09 -9.12
N LYS A 27 0.45 -8.59 -10.29
CA LYS A 27 1.58 -8.06 -11.07
C LYS A 27 1.09 -7.34 -12.31
N ILE A 28 1.68 -6.18 -12.60
CA ILE A 28 1.41 -5.45 -13.83
C ILE A 28 1.81 -6.35 -15.00
N GLY A 29 0.95 -6.45 -16.00
CA GLY A 29 1.12 -7.34 -17.14
C GLY A 29 0.23 -8.56 -17.00
N PRO A 30 0.69 -9.65 -16.33
CA PRO A 30 -0.14 -10.86 -16.19
C PRO A 30 -1.49 -10.62 -15.54
N ASP A 31 -1.57 -9.73 -14.57
CA ASP A 31 -2.79 -9.49 -13.79
C ASP A 31 -3.51 -8.20 -14.16
N GLY A 32 -2.98 -7.46 -15.11
CA GLY A 32 -3.62 -6.25 -15.60
C GLY A 32 -2.69 -5.05 -15.69
N THR A 33 -3.26 -3.90 -16.01
CA THR A 33 -2.53 -2.63 -16.04
C THR A 33 -2.21 -2.19 -14.61
N ARG A 34 -1.39 -1.15 -14.48
CA ARG A 34 -1.10 -0.56 -13.16
C ARG A 34 -2.39 -0.19 -12.42
N ALA A 35 -3.32 0.50 -13.09
CA ALA A 35 -4.59 0.89 -12.48
C ALA A 35 -5.40 -0.33 -12.06
N GLU A 36 -5.43 -1.36 -12.89
CA GLU A 36 -6.18 -2.58 -12.59
C GLU A 36 -5.61 -3.36 -11.40
N VAL A 37 -4.28 -3.50 -11.33
CA VAL A 37 -3.69 -4.22 -10.20
C VAL A 37 -3.80 -3.44 -8.90
N ILE A 38 -3.84 -2.11 -8.97
CA ILE A 38 -4.08 -1.28 -7.78
C ILE A 38 -5.53 -1.48 -7.31
N ALA A 39 -6.50 -1.50 -8.23
CA ALA A 39 -7.90 -1.75 -7.88
C ALA A 39 -8.09 -3.14 -7.28
N LYS A 40 -7.41 -4.15 -7.82
CA LYS A 40 -7.45 -5.52 -7.28
C LYS A 40 -6.82 -5.56 -5.87
N TYR A 41 -5.80 -4.78 -5.64
CA TYR A 41 -5.17 -4.68 -4.33
C TYR A 41 -6.14 -4.11 -3.29
N GLU A 42 -6.92 -3.09 -3.66
CA GLU A 42 -7.91 -2.52 -2.75
C GLU A 42 -8.91 -3.57 -2.30
N GLU A 43 -9.45 -4.35 -3.25
CA GLU A 43 -10.35 -5.45 -2.94
C GLU A 43 -9.68 -6.47 -2.03
N HIS A 44 -8.44 -6.84 -2.35
CA HIS A 44 -7.66 -7.78 -1.56
C HIS A 44 -7.55 -7.35 -0.10
N VAL A 45 -7.21 -6.08 0.13
CA VAL A 45 -7.07 -5.56 1.50
C VAL A 45 -8.43 -5.49 2.20
N ARG A 46 -9.46 -4.95 1.51
CA ARG A 46 -10.78 -4.77 2.12
C ARG A 46 -11.43 -6.08 2.53
N THR A 47 -11.10 -7.18 1.84
CA THR A 47 -11.66 -8.49 2.15
C THR A 47 -10.77 -9.32 3.07
N SER A 48 -9.61 -8.81 3.45
CA SER A 48 -8.69 -9.51 4.35
C SER A 48 -8.85 -9.01 5.78
N ILE A 49 -9.40 -9.85 6.66
CA ILE A 49 -9.54 -9.51 8.08
C ILE A 49 -8.18 -9.22 8.68
N VAL A 50 -7.15 -9.99 8.32
CA VAL A 50 -5.79 -9.84 8.84
C VAL A 50 -5.24 -8.46 8.49
N LEU A 51 -5.33 -8.06 7.22
CA LEU A 51 -4.80 -6.78 6.78
C LEU A 51 -5.62 -5.61 7.31
N MET A 52 -6.93 -5.74 7.33
CA MET A 52 -7.79 -4.68 7.87
C MET A 52 -7.50 -4.44 9.36
N ARG A 53 -7.26 -5.49 10.13
CA ARG A 53 -6.91 -5.36 11.54
C ARG A 53 -5.51 -4.80 11.74
N ALA A 54 -4.61 -4.99 10.77
CA ALA A 54 -3.25 -4.50 10.85
C ALA A 54 -3.09 -3.05 10.39
N LEU A 55 -4.09 -2.47 9.71
CA LEU A 55 -4.02 -1.10 9.20
C LEU A 55 -3.56 -0.07 10.23
N PRO A 56 -4.01 -0.11 11.49
CA PRO A 56 -3.57 0.88 12.49
C PRO A 56 -2.04 0.90 12.69
N GLU A 57 -1.34 -0.18 12.35
CA GLU A 57 0.13 -0.23 12.43
C GLU A 57 0.78 0.80 11.52
N LEU A 58 0.11 1.20 10.45
CA LEU A 58 0.64 2.12 9.46
C LEU A 58 0.35 3.58 9.79
N ARG A 59 -0.42 3.84 10.83
CA ARG A 59 -0.84 5.18 11.21
C ARG A 59 0.36 6.06 11.50
N GLY A 60 0.45 7.18 10.79
CA GLY A 60 1.53 8.15 10.97
C GLY A 60 2.89 7.68 10.45
N LYS A 61 2.95 6.56 9.75
CA LYS A 61 4.22 5.99 9.29
C LYS A 61 4.57 6.44 7.87
N THR A 62 5.87 6.43 7.56
CA THR A 62 6.36 6.63 6.21
C THR A 62 6.50 5.25 5.56
N LEU A 63 5.81 5.04 4.46
CA LEU A 63 5.73 3.74 3.79
C LEU A 63 6.66 3.73 2.58
N GLY A 64 7.55 2.74 2.52
CA GLY A 64 8.52 2.61 1.43
C GLY A 64 8.07 1.66 0.35
N CYS A 65 8.10 2.12 -0.89
CA CYS A 65 7.70 1.34 -2.07
C CYS A 65 8.61 1.67 -3.24
N TRP A 66 8.59 0.83 -4.27
CA TRP A 66 9.40 1.04 -5.48
C TRP A 66 8.72 1.92 -6.53
N CYS A 67 7.40 2.16 -6.41
CA CYS A 67 6.62 2.81 -7.46
C CYS A 67 6.73 4.33 -7.56
N PRO A 68 6.82 5.10 -6.46
CA PRO A 68 6.81 6.55 -6.57
C PRO A 68 7.86 7.08 -7.55
N PRO A 69 7.55 8.11 -8.34
CA PRO A 69 6.33 8.94 -8.26
C PRO A 69 5.11 8.38 -8.99
N LYS A 70 5.17 7.17 -9.51
CA LYS A 70 4.02 6.55 -10.19
C LYS A 70 2.98 6.08 -9.17
N PRO A 71 1.69 5.97 -9.58
CA PRO A 71 0.65 5.45 -8.71
C PRO A 71 1.04 4.08 -8.15
N CYS A 72 0.69 3.83 -6.91
CA CYS A 72 1.18 2.69 -6.14
C CYS A 72 0.05 2.10 -5.30
N HIS A 73 0.17 0.80 -5.00
CA HIS A 73 -0.77 0.14 -4.09
C HIS A 73 -0.77 0.80 -2.71
N GLY A 74 0.32 1.48 -2.34
CA GLY A 74 0.38 2.25 -1.10
C GLY A 74 -0.66 3.36 -1.03
N ASP A 75 -1.07 3.90 -2.20
CA ASP A 75 -2.12 4.92 -2.23
C ASP A 75 -3.44 4.36 -1.69
N VAL A 76 -3.69 3.05 -1.91
CA VAL A 76 -4.86 2.38 -1.35
C VAL A 76 -4.78 2.36 0.17
N LEU A 77 -3.59 2.08 0.72
CA LEU A 77 -3.40 2.04 2.17
C LEU A 77 -3.66 3.40 2.79
N LEU A 78 -3.19 4.48 2.15
CA LEU A 78 -3.46 5.84 2.63
C LEU A 78 -4.95 6.15 2.59
N LYS A 79 -5.61 5.76 1.51
CA LYS A 79 -7.06 5.95 1.34
C LYS A 79 -7.83 5.25 2.45
N LEU A 80 -7.48 3.98 2.74
CA LEU A 80 -8.15 3.20 3.77
C LEU A 80 -7.92 3.79 5.16
N LEU A 81 -6.69 4.24 5.45
CA LEU A 81 -6.38 4.89 6.72
C LEU A 81 -7.23 6.14 6.90
N ASN A 82 -7.38 6.92 5.83
CA ASN A 82 -8.19 8.14 5.88
C ASN A 82 -9.67 7.81 6.08
N GLU A 83 -10.19 6.81 5.36
CA GLU A 83 -11.60 6.38 5.51
C GLU A 83 -11.91 5.91 6.92
N MET A 84 -10.93 5.30 7.58
CA MET A 84 -11.12 4.76 8.93
C MET A 84 -10.82 5.78 10.03
N GLY A 85 -10.44 6.99 9.66
CA GLY A 85 -10.16 8.03 10.62
C GLY A 85 -8.83 7.86 11.36
N PHE A 86 -7.89 7.13 10.78
CA PHE A 86 -6.57 6.93 11.38
C PHE A 86 -5.56 7.99 10.96
N GLU A 87 -5.93 8.94 10.12
CA GLU A 87 -5.04 9.99 9.63
C GLU A 87 -5.25 11.31 10.36
#